data_f4a74c49aa59043e56cadde56e49daff
#
_entry.id   f4a74c49aa59043e56cadde56e49daff
#
_cell.length_a   1.000
_cell.length_b   1.000
_cell.length_c   1.000
_cell.angle_alpha   90.00
_cell.angle_beta   90.00
_cell.angle_gamma   90.00
#
_symmetry.space_group_name_H-M   'P 1'
#
loop_
_entity.id
_entity.type
_entity.pdbx_description
1 polymer ?
#
loop_
_entity_poly.entity_id
_entity_poly.type
_entity_poly.pdbx_seq_one_letter_code
_entity_poly.pdbx_strand_id
1 'polypeptide(L)'
;MKRIIILIIISFLFNSAALANNQIAYIDMDRILNTSKVGKKAVTNLEENHKKKIQNFKKIEEDLKKKERDIVSQKNILSNEEYSKKINDLRIEVRNYRNERQKSLDLLTKKRIEISQKFLKKINPLIAEYAKEKSISLIIQKKNIVMGKTELDITNEIMDLIDKNIKQID
;
A
#
# COMPACT_ATOMS: atom_id res chain seq x y z
N MET A 1 12.84 68.59 15.01
CA MET A 1 13.63 67.72 14.09
C MET A 1 14.11 66.44 14.77
N LYS A 2 14.82 66.47 15.93
CA LYS A 2 15.28 65.23 16.62
C LYS A 2 14.18 64.22 16.96
N ARG A 3 12.98 64.66 17.37
CA ARG A 3 11.85 63.75 17.69
C ARG A 3 11.25 63.03 16.47
N ILE A 4 11.29 63.64 15.30
CA ILE A 4 10.82 63.04 14.03
C ILE A 4 11.81 62.01 13.55
N ILE A 5 13.11 62.22 13.70
CA ILE A 5 14.16 61.28 13.35
C ILE A 5 14.07 60.01 14.21
N ILE A 6 13.77 60.15 15.52
CA ILE A 6 13.57 59.01 16.43
C ILE A 6 12.36 58.16 16.02
N LEU A 7 11.26 58.76 15.59
CA LEU A 7 10.08 58.04 15.11
C LEU A 7 10.35 57.29 13.80
N ILE A 8 11.16 57.83 12.88
CA ILE A 8 11.57 57.17 11.63
C ILE A 8 12.48 55.98 11.93
N ILE A 9 13.41 56.10 12.90
CA ILE A 9 14.30 55.02 13.30
C ILE A 9 13.53 53.88 13.97
N ILE A 10 12.53 54.18 14.80
CA ILE A 10 11.66 53.17 15.45
C ILE A 10 10.80 52.43 14.37
N SER A 11 10.31 53.10 13.36
CA SER A 11 9.57 52.49 12.24
C SER A 11 10.40 51.53 11.41
N PHE A 12 11.73 51.77 11.33
CA PHE A 12 12.63 50.89 10.56
C PHE A 12 13.01 49.59 11.31
N LEU A 13 12.90 49.58 12.65
CA LEU A 13 13.17 48.39 13.49
C LEU A 13 12.04 47.36 13.49
N PHE A 14 10.84 47.72 13.01
CA PHE A 14 9.68 46.80 12.88
C PHE A 14 9.55 46.08 11.56
N ASN A 15 10.46 46.32 10.62
CA ASN A 15 10.58 45.46 9.41
C ASN A 15 11.34 44.18 9.79
N SER A 16 10.83 43.38 10.73
CA SER A 16 11.16 41.98 10.81
C SER A 16 10.62 41.34 9.54
N ALA A 17 11.49 41.19 8.52
CA ALA A 17 11.19 40.33 7.40
C ALA A 17 10.83 38.99 8.02
N ALA A 18 9.55 38.64 8.02
CA ALA A 18 9.11 37.29 8.26
C ALA A 18 9.75 36.44 7.15
N LEU A 19 10.97 35.99 7.38
CA LEU A 19 11.55 34.91 6.59
C LEU A 19 10.58 33.76 6.76
N ALA A 20 9.72 33.59 5.76
CA ALA A 20 8.88 32.40 5.67
C ALA A 20 9.88 31.22 5.73
N ASN A 21 9.96 30.62 6.89
CA ASN A 21 10.81 29.45 7.11
C ASN A 21 10.11 28.30 6.33
N ASN A 22 10.36 28.25 5.03
CA ASN A 22 9.80 27.23 4.12
C ASN A 22 10.44 25.89 4.49
N GLN A 23 9.94 25.29 5.56
CA GLN A 23 10.40 23.97 5.97
C GLN A 23 9.90 22.95 4.97
N ILE A 24 10.82 22.13 4.48
CA ILE A 24 10.52 20.95 3.66
C ILE A 24 10.73 19.73 4.55
N ALA A 25 9.83 18.77 4.47
CA ALA A 25 9.98 17.49 5.13
C ALA A 25 9.73 16.35 4.15
N TYR A 26 10.10 15.15 4.55
CA TYR A 26 9.74 13.96 3.79
C TYR A 26 9.21 12.84 4.67
N ILE A 27 8.47 11.93 4.05
CA ILE A 27 7.73 10.88 4.72
C ILE A 27 7.80 9.58 3.92
N ASP A 28 8.04 8.46 4.63
CA ASP A 28 8.02 7.11 4.06
C ASP A 28 6.61 6.51 4.19
N MET A 29 5.78 6.75 3.18
CA MET A 29 4.40 6.27 3.18
C MET A 29 4.29 4.75 3.15
N ASP A 30 5.23 4.08 2.47
CA ASP A 30 5.24 2.62 2.38
C ASP A 30 5.57 2.02 3.76
N ARG A 31 6.54 2.60 4.47
CA ARG A 31 6.86 2.21 5.84
C ARG A 31 5.66 2.45 6.77
N ILE A 32 5.02 3.62 6.71
CA ILE A 32 3.85 3.92 7.56
C ILE A 32 2.72 2.94 7.32
N LEU A 33 2.36 2.67 6.05
CA LEU A 33 1.31 1.70 5.72
C LEU A 33 1.63 0.29 6.26
N ASN A 34 2.88 -0.15 6.15
CA ASN A 34 3.26 -1.50 6.52
C ASN A 34 3.56 -1.68 8.02
N THR A 35 3.85 -0.60 8.77
CA THR A 35 4.31 -0.73 10.16
C THR A 35 3.41 -0.05 11.19
N SER A 36 2.59 0.95 10.82
CA SER A 36 1.57 1.48 11.73
C SER A 36 0.57 0.40 12.14
N LYS A 37 0.01 0.50 13.35
CA LYS A 37 -0.91 -0.52 13.87
C LYS A 37 -2.09 -0.80 12.94
N VAL A 38 -2.70 0.25 12.42
CA VAL A 38 -3.87 0.12 11.55
C VAL A 38 -3.50 -0.33 10.14
N GLY A 39 -2.42 0.19 9.57
CA GLY A 39 -1.93 -0.20 8.25
C GLY A 39 -1.48 -1.66 8.23
N LYS A 40 -0.63 -2.05 9.19
CA LYS A 40 -0.17 -3.43 9.35
C LYS A 40 -1.34 -4.40 9.49
N LYS A 41 -2.35 -4.08 10.32
CA LYS A 41 -3.53 -4.94 10.47
C LYS A 41 -4.25 -5.17 9.14
N ALA A 42 -4.46 -4.11 8.35
CA ALA A 42 -5.14 -4.21 7.06
C ALA A 42 -4.34 -5.04 6.04
N VAL A 43 -3.01 -4.81 5.97
CA VAL A 43 -2.11 -5.56 5.08
C VAL A 43 -2.04 -7.03 5.50
N THR A 44 -1.84 -7.32 6.79
CA THR A 44 -1.76 -8.69 7.31
C THR A 44 -3.05 -9.48 7.03
N ASN A 45 -4.22 -8.90 7.24
CA ASN A 45 -5.50 -9.55 6.92
C ASN A 45 -5.62 -9.91 5.43
N LEU A 46 -5.16 -9.02 4.54
CA LEU A 46 -5.14 -9.29 3.11
C LEU A 46 -4.19 -10.44 2.75
N GLU A 47 -2.99 -10.43 3.33
CA GLU A 47 -1.97 -11.47 3.10
C GLU A 47 -2.39 -12.84 3.62
N GLU A 48 -2.99 -12.92 4.79
CA GLU A 48 -3.53 -14.18 5.33
C GLU A 48 -4.63 -14.77 4.44
N ASN A 49 -5.56 -13.92 3.97
CA ASN A 49 -6.59 -14.35 3.04
C ASN A 49 -6.00 -14.83 1.71
N HIS A 50 -4.98 -14.15 1.20
CA HIS A 50 -4.28 -14.59 0.00
C HIS A 50 -3.53 -15.91 0.22
N LYS A 51 -2.85 -16.08 1.35
CA LYS A 51 -2.16 -17.31 1.71
C LYS A 51 -3.12 -18.52 1.74
N LYS A 52 -4.32 -18.36 2.32
CA LYS A 52 -5.36 -19.41 2.29
C LYS A 52 -5.78 -19.77 0.86
N LYS A 53 -5.95 -18.77 -0.01
CA LYS A 53 -6.28 -19.00 -1.43
C LYS A 53 -5.15 -19.73 -2.17
N ILE A 54 -3.89 -19.36 -1.95
CA ILE A 54 -2.73 -20.08 -2.54
C ILE A 54 -2.70 -21.54 -2.08
N GLN A 55 -2.96 -21.82 -0.80
CA GLN A 55 -3.02 -23.20 -0.30
C GLN A 55 -4.13 -24.01 -0.98
N ASN A 56 -5.29 -23.39 -1.22
CA ASN A 56 -6.37 -24.03 -1.96
C ASN A 56 -5.99 -24.29 -3.43
N PHE A 57 -5.35 -23.34 -4.10
CA PHE A 57 -4.86 -23.54 -5.47
C PHE A 57 -3.83 -24.66 -5.57
N LYS A 58 -2.94 -24.81 -4.57
CA LYS A 58 -2.00 -25.94 -4.54
C LYS A 58 -2.72 -27.30 -4.49
N LYS A 59 -3.77 -27.42 -3.65
CA LYS A 59 -4.58 -28.65 -3.61
C LYS A 59 -5.24 -28.95 -4.94
N ILE A 60 -5.87 -27.96 -5.57
CA ILE A 60 -6.49 -28.12 -6.90
C ILE A 60 -5.43 -28.55 -7.92
N GLU A 61 -4.23 -27.96 -7.90
CA GLU A 61 -3.14 -28.34 -8.80
C GLU A 61 -2.69 -29.79 -8.61
N GLU A 62 -2.59 -30.24 -7.36
CA GLU A 62 -2.26 -31.63 -7.04
C GLU A 62 -3.34 -32.60 -7.52
N ASP A 63 -4.63 -32.24 -7.34
CA ASP A 63 -5.77 -33.03 -7.82
C ASP A 63 -5.79 -33.11 -9.35
N LEU A 64 -5.52 -32.01 -10.05
CA LEU A 64 -5.44 -32.00 -11.51
C LEU A 64 -4.28 -32.87 -12.02
N LYS A 65 -3.11 -32.81 -11.38
CA LYS A 65 -1.96 -33.68 -11.70
C LYS A 65 -2.29 -35.17 -11.45
N LYS A 66 -3.04 -35.46 -10.38
CA LYS A 66 -3.50 -36.83 -10.11
C LYS A 66 -4.45 -37.31 -11.21
N LYS A 67 -5.49 -36.52 -11.56
CA LYS A 67 -6.41 -36.81 -12.64
C LYS A 67 -5.69 -37.06 -13.96
N GLU A 68 -4.68 -36.24 -14.28
CA GLU A 68 -3.87 -36.45 -15.51
C GLU A 68 -3.18 -37.80 -15.49
N ARG A 69 -2.49 -38.15 -14.39
CA ARG A 69 -1.84 -39.48 -14.27
C ARG A 69 -2.86 -40.63 -14.42
N ASP A 70 -4.01 -40.52 -13.77
CA ASP A 70 -5.06 -41.52 -13.77
C ASP A 70 -5.63 -41.74 -15.20
N ILE A 71 -5.84 -40.63 -15.94
CA ILE A 71 -6.29 -40.69 -17.33
C ILE A 71 -5.23 -41.34 -18.22
N VAL A 72 -3.96 -40.95 -18.08
CA VAL A 72 -2.86 -41.49 -18.86
C VAL A 72 -2.68 -43.02 -18.60
N SER A 73 -2.81 -43.47 -17.36
CA SER A 73 -2.70 -44.88 -16.99
C SER A 73 -3.81 -45.74 -17.59
N GLN A 74 -4.98 -45.14 -17.86
CA GLN A 74 -6.15 -45.81 -18.44
C GLN A 74 -6.17 -45.78 -19.99
N LYS A 75 -5.16 -45.23 -20.65
CA LYS A 75 -5.13 -45.04 -22.10
C LYS A 75 -5.34 -46.34 -22.89
N ASN A 76 -4.81 -47.48 -22.41
CA ASN A 76 -4.91 -48.76 -23.09
C ASN A 76 -6.17 -49.56 -22.69
N ILE A 77 -6.95 -49.05 -21.73
CA ILE A 77 -8.14 -49.71 -21.19
C ILE A 77 -9.42 -49.05 -21.73
N LEU A 78 -9.36 -47.73 -21.90
CA LEU A 78 -10.51 -46.94 -22.39
C LEU A 78 -10.64 -47.01 -23.91
N SER A 79 -11.88 -46.87 -24.42
CA SER A 79 -12.11 -46.57 -25.84
C SER A 79 -11.49 -45.19 -26.20
N ASN A 80 -11.17 -45.00 -27.49
CA ASN A 80 -10.62 -43.72 -27.97
C ASN A 80 -11.56 -42.55 -27.70
N GLU A 81 -12.85 -42.78 -27.73
CA GLU A 81 -13.87 -41.76 -27.47
C GLU A 81 -13.90 -41.37 -26.00
N GLU A 82 -13.91 -42.33 -25.08
CA GLU A 82 -13.89 -42.09 -23.63
C GLU A 82 -12.58 -41.41 -23.20
N TYR A 83 -11.45 -41.85 -23.73
CA TYR A 83 -10.16 -41.23 -23.46
C TYR A 83 -10.14 -39.75 -23.91
N SER A 84 -10.60 -39.49 -25.15
CA SER A 84 -10.68 -38.15 -25.71
C SER A 84 -11.58 -37.23 -24.88
N LYS A 85 -12.72 -37.75 -24.42
CA LYS A 85 -13.64 -37.03 -23.55
C LYS A 85 -12.96 -36.64 -22.21
N LYS A 86 -12.34 -37.62 -21.54
CA LYS A 86 -11.63 -37.35 -20.25
C LYS A 86 -10.51 -36.31 -20.41
N ILE A 87 -9.74 -36.37 -21.48
CA ILE A 87 -8.71 -35.38 -21.80
C ILE A 87 -9.31 -33.99 -22.03
N ASN A 88 -10.41 -33.90 -22.75
CA ASN A 88 -11.06 -32.59 -22.97
C ASN A 88 -11.64 -32.01 -21.68
N ASP A 89 -12.26 -32.84 -20.84
CA ASP A 89 -12.77 -32.40 -19.54
C ASP A 89 -11.62 -31.89 -18.67
N LEU A 90 -10.50 -32.63 -18.59
CA LEU A 90 -9.31 -32.17 -17.86
C LEU A 90 -8.76 -30.85 -18.41
N ARG A 91 -8.71 -30.67 -19.73
CA ARG A 91 -8.28 -29.38 -20.34
C ARG A 91 -9.17 -28.22 -19.92
N ILE A 92 -10.48 -28.44 -19.82
CA ILE A 92 -11.41 -27.40 -19.31
C ILE A 92 -11.13 -27.09 -17.85
N GLU A 93 -10.94 -28.10 -17.01
CA GLU A 93 -10.63 -27.89 -15.60
C GLU A 93 -9.31 -27.12 -15.41
N VAL A 94 -8.25 -27.50 -16.14
CA VAL A 94 -6.94 -26.79 -16.11
C VAL A 94 -7.09 -25.33 -16.56
N ARG A 95 -7.86 -25.08 -17.60
CA ARG A 95 -8.13 -23.71 -18.06
C ARG A 95 -8.88 -22.89 -17.01
N ASN A 96 -9.90 -23.47 -16.39
CA ASN A 96 -10.66 -22.82 -15.33
C ASN A 96 -9.76 -22.51 -14.11
N TYR A 97 -8.93 -23.47 -13.70
CA TYR A 97 -7.94 -23.26 -12.64
C TYR A 97 -7.01 -22.07 -12.92
N ARG A 98 -6.45 -22.01 -14.15
CA ARG A 98 -5.57 -20.90 -14.56
C ARG A 98 -6.30 -19.55 -14.50
N ASN A 99 -7.52 -19.51 -15.02
CA ASN A 99 -8.35 -18.31 -15.00
C ASN A 99 -8.67 -17.84 -13.58
N GLU A 100 -9.07 -18.76 -12.70
CA GLU A 100 -9.36 -18.42 -11.29
C GLU A 100 -8.11 -17.97 -10.54
N ARG A 101 -6.95 -18.57 -10.81
CA ARG A 101 -5.67 -18.14 -10.24
C ARG A 101 -5.31 -16.71 -10.70
N GLN A 102 -5.48 -16.42 -11.99
CA GLN A 102 -5.24 -15.07 -12.51
C GLN A 102 -6.19 -14.05 -11.88
N LYS A 103 -7.49 -14.32 -11.86
CA LYS A 103 -8.48 -13.46 -11.20
C LYS A 103 -8.14 -13.20 -9.72
N SER A 104 -7.62 -14.22 -9.03
CA SER A 104 -7.21 -14.08 -7.63
C SER A 104 -6.04 -13.12 -7.45
N LEU A 105 -5.06 -13.13 -8.37
CA LEU A 105 -3.93 -12.19 -8.37
C LEU A 105 -4.39 -10.76 -8.68
N ASP A 106 -5.25 -10.61 -9.67
CA ASP A 106 -5.81 -9.30 -10.04
C ASP A 106 -6.61 -8.69 -8.88
N LEU A 107 -7.42 -9.53 -8.20
CA LEU A 107 -8.16 -9.11 -7.01
C LEU A 107 -7.24 -8.72 -5.86
N LEU A 108 -6.14 -9.44 -5.64
CA LEU A 108 -5.14 -9.08 -4.62
C LEU A 108 -4.55 -7.69 -4.89
N THR A 109 -4.14 -7.46 -6.15
CA THR A 109 -3.60 -6.16 -6.57
C THR A 109 -4.63 -5.05 -6.37
N LYS A 110 -5.86 -5.27 -6.80
CA LYS A 110 -6.96 -4.31 -6.60
C LYS A 110 -7.19 -4.01 -5.13
N LYS A 111 -7.22 -5.03 -4.28
CA LYS A 111 -7.40 -4.86 -2.83
C LYS A 111 -6.26 -4.10 -2.16
N ARG A 112 -5.01 -4.32 -2.59
CA ARG A 112 -3.85 -3.54 -2.11
C ARG A 112 -4.00 -2.06 -2.44
N ILE A 113 -4.42 -1.74 -3.66
CA ILE A 113 -4.66 -0.36 -4.10
C ILE A 113 -5.80 0.26 -3.27
N GLU A 114 -6.92 -0.44 -3.09
CA GLU A 114 -8.05 0.03 -2.29
C GLU A 114 -7.63 0.35 -0.83
N ILE A 115 -6.88 -0.56 -0.19
CA ILE A 115 -6.35 -0.35 1.17
C ILE A 115 -5.46 0.90 1.20
N SER A 116 -4.53 1.03 0.26
CA SER A 116 -3.63 2.17 0.18
C SER A 116 -4.39 3.49 0.00
N GLN A 117 -5.38 3.53 -0.89
CA GLN A 117 -6.20 4.72 -1.12
C GLN A 117 -7.03 5.11 0.11
N LYS A 118 -7.68 4.14 0.75
CA LYS A 118 -8.45 4.38 1.97
C LYS A 118 -7.56 4.86 3.11
N PHE A 119 -6.38 4.25 3.25
CA PHE A 119 -5.39 4.66 4.22
C PHE A 119 -4.96 6.12 4.00
N LEU A 120 -4.54 6.47 2.78
CA LEU A 120 -4.16 7.83 2.42
C LEU A 120 -5.28 8.83 2.70
N LYS A 121 -6.52 8.50 2.34
CA LYS A 121 -7.67 9.37 2.60
C LYS A 121 -7.85 9.67 4.09
N LYS A 122 -7.61 8.67 4.97
CA LYS A 122 -7.73 8.85 6.42
C LYS A 122 -6.57 9.62 7.04
N ILE A 123 -5.35 9.45 6.54
CA ILE A 123 -4.17 10.05 7.15
C ILE A 123 -3.85 11.45 6.62
N ASN A 124 -4.26 11.78 5.39
CA ASN A 124 -3.99 13.09 4.80
C ASN A 124 -4.42 14.28 5.69
N PRO A 125 -5.60 14.28 6.34
CA PRO A 125 -5.98 15.34 7.25
C PRO A 125 -5.00 15.49 8.44
N LEU A 126 -4.53 14.39 9.01
CA LEU A 126 -3.56 14.41 10.13
C LEU A 126 -2.20 14.94 9.67
N ILE A 127 -1.75 14.55 8.47
CA ILE A 127 -0.51 15.08 7.89
C ILE A 127 -0.63 16.58 7.64
N ALA A 128 -1.77 17.06 7.12
CA ALA A 128 -2.01 18.47 6.85
C ALA A 128 -2.03 19.31 8.15
N GLU A 129 -2.67 18.79 9.20
CA GLU A 129 -2.69 19.44 10.52
C GLU A 129 -1.27 19.53 11.12
N TYR A 130 -0.54 18.42 11.10
CA TYR A 130 0.86 18.39 11.55
C TYR A 130 1.74 19.38 10.77
N ALA A 131 1.60 19.41 9.44
CA ALA A 131 2.33 20.34 8.58
C ALA A 131 2.06 21.80 8.98
N LYS A 132 0.77 22.13 9.23
CA LYS A 132 0.37 23.46 9.69
C LYS A 132 0.98 23.81 11.05
N GLU A 133 0.90 22.92 12.02
CA GLU A 133 1.46 23.13 13.37
C GLU A 133 2.98 23.32 13.35
N LYS A 134 3.68 22.58 12.49
CA LYS A 134 5.15 22.63 12.36
C LYS A 134 5.65 23.64 11.33
N SER A 135 4.75 24.42 10.71
CA SER A 135 5.11 25.38 9.65
C SER A 135 5.84 24.72 8.48
N ILE A 136 5.49 23.48 8.14
CA ILE A 136 6.05 22.74 7.00
C ILE A 136 5.29 23.16 5.75
N SER A 137 6.01 23.69 4.76
CA SER A 137 5.44 24.18 3.51
C SER A 137 5.28 23.08 2.47
N LEU A 138 6.09 22.03 2.54
CA LEU A 138 6.09 20.93 1.56
C LEU A 138 6.49 19.62 2.23
N ILE A 139 5.69 18.56 1.97
CA ILE A 139 6.02 17.18 2.37
C ILE A 139 6.18 16.34 1.10
N ILE A 140 7.32 15.67 0.96
CA ILE A 140 7.67 14.85 -0.20
C ILE A 140 7.70 13.37 0.22
N GLN A 141 7.27 12.48 -0.65
CA GLN A 141 7.45 11.05 -0.40
C GLN A 141 8.92 10.64 -0.50
N LYS A 142 9.42 9.89 0.48
CA LYS A 142 10.83 9.44 0.56
C LYS A 142 11.31 8.74 -0.69
N LYS A 143 10.47 7.93 -1.32
CA LYS A 143 10.79 7.23 -2.58
C LYS A 143 11.12 8.16 -3.76
N ASN A 144 10.74 9.43 -3.70
CA ASN A 144 11.00 10.44 -4.71
C ASN A 144 12.23 11.30 -4.38
N ILE A 145 12.96 10.99 -3.31
CA ILE A 145 14.12 11.74 -2.83
C ILE A 145 15.37 10.90 -3.04
N VAL A 146 16.36 11.47 -3.73
CA VAL A 146 17.66 10.81 -3.91
C VAL A 146 18.52 10.96 -2.65
N MET A 147 18.50 12.14 -2.01
CA MET A 147 19.27 12.46 -0.81
C MET A 147 18.50 13.49 0.03
N GLY A 148 18.50 13.32 1.35
CA GLY A 148 17.88 14.25 2.30
C GLY A 148 18.53 14.12 3.68
N LYS A 149 18.52 15.20 4.46
CA LYS A 149 18.96 15.17 5.85
C LYS A 149 17.96 14.37 6.68
N THR A 150 18.45 13.59 7.65
CA THR A 150 17.63 12.75 8.52
C THR A 150 16.64 13.56 9.36
N GLU A 151 17.02 14.81 9.72
CA GLU A 151 16.18 15.70 10.50
C GLU A 151 14.91 16.16 9.75
N LEU A 152 14.87 15.94 8.43
CA LEU A 152 13.70 16.23 7.59
C LEU A 152 12.75 15.03 7.47
N ASP A 153 13.12 13.85 8.00
CA ASP A 153 12.30 12.66 8.02
C ASP A 153 11.30 12.70 9.16
N ILE A 154 10.05 12.99 8.85
CA ILE A 154 8.96 13.06 9.84
C ILE A 154 8.14 11.78 9.90
N THR A 155 8.66 10.67 9.35
CA THR A 155 7.93 9.39 9.23
C THR A 155 7.48 8.85 10.59
N ASN A 156 8.34 8.93 11.62
CA ASN A 156 8.03 8.40 12.95
C ASN A 156 6.96 9.23 13.65
N GLU A 157 7.06 10.55 13.58
CA GLU A 157 6.09 11.49 14.17
C GLU A 157 4.69 11.30 13.58
N ILE A 158 4.61 11.16 12.25
CA ILE A 158 3.35 10.89 11.58
C ILE A 158 2.83 9.50 11.92
N MET A 159 3.70 8.49 12.02
CA MET A 159 3.30 7.14 12.42
C MET A 159 2.70 7.13 13.83
N ASP A 160 3.30 7.83 14.79
CA ASP A 160 2.79 7.96 16.15
C ASP A 160 1.43 8.67 16.19
N LEU A 161 1.26 9.73 15.38
CA LEU A 161 -0.04 10.40 15.22
C LEU A 161 -1.12 9.46 14.68
N ILE A 162 -0.80 8.68 13.66
CA ILE A 162 -1.71 7.70 13.06
C ILE A 162 -2.10 6.64 14.10
N ASP A 163 -1.13 6.07 14.80
CA ASP A 163 -1.36 5.02 15.80
C ASP A 163 -2.21 5.49 16.98
N LYS A 164 -2.12 6.79 17.31
CA LYS A 164 -2.92 7.43 18.36
C LYS A 164 -4.37 7.70 17.89
N ASN A 165 -4.55 8.19 16.66
CA ASN A 165 -5.82 8.76 16.21
C ASN A 165 -6.65 7.81 15.33
N ILE A 166 -6.03 6.86 14.63
CA ILE A 166 -6.73 5.96 13.69
C ILE A 166 -6.77 4.55 14.26
N LYS A 167 -7.99 4.00 14.41
CA LYS A 167 -8.19 2.64 14.94
C LYS A 167 -8.47 1.60 13.86
N GLN A 168 -9.03 2.02 12.71
CA GLN A 168 -9.37 1.15 11.59
C GLN A 168 -9.39 1.88 10.26
N ILE A 169 -9.15 1.12 9.18
CA ILE A 169 -9.35 1.54 7.79
C ILE A 169 -10.64 0.87 7.32
N ASP A 170 -11.67 1.69 7.09
CA ASP A 170 -12.97 1.19 6.61
C ASP A 170 -12.91 0.90 5.12
#